data_3adbe32b4ebcd346ccdbe192cc8a024c
#
_entry.id   3adbe32b4ebcd346ccdbe192cc8a024c
#
_cell.length_a   1.000
_cell.length_b   1.000
_cell.length_c   1.000
_cell.angle_alpha   90.00
_cell.angle_beta   90.00
_cell.angle_gamma   90.00
#
_symmetry.space_group_name_H-M   'P 1'
#
loop_
_entity.id
_entity.type
_entity.pdbx_description
1 polymer ?
#
loop_
_entity_poly.entity_id
_entity_poly.type
_entity_poly.pdbx_seq_one_letter_code
_entity_poly.pdbx_strand_id
1 'polypeptide(L)'
;MTASGTFGYGLEFADFVNLEDIGGIIVKGTTLKPREGNPYPRMAETPQGMLNCVGLQNKGVDYFCGHIYPQIKDIRTNMIVNVSGSCCEDYAECAARINELERIPAIELNISCPNVKQGGMASA
;
A
#
# COMPACT_ATOMS: atom_id res chain seq x y z
N MET A 1 9.19 -3.20 -12.09
CA MET A 1 8.22 -3.19 -10.98
C MET A 1 8.49 -1.98 -10.10
N THR A 2 7.46 -1.31 -9.58
CA THR A 2 7.64 -0.18 -8.66
C THR A 2 8.05 -0.67 -7.27
N ALA A 3 8.62 0.23 -6.46
CA ALA A 3 8.94 -0.08 -5.07
C ALA A 3 7.76 0.28 -4.15
N SER A 4 7.63 -0.44 -3.02
CA SER A 4 6.61 -0.19 -2.01
C SER A 4 6.67 1.24 -1.48
N GLY A 5 5.49 1.85 -1.30
CA GLY A 5 5.38 3.19 -0.73
C GLY A 5 5.75 4.35 -1.66
N THR A 6 6.03 4.09 -2.94
CA THR A 6 6.50 5.13 -3.87
C THR A 6 5.52 5.48 -4.99
N PHE A 7 4.47 4.68 -5.22
CA PHE A 7 3.65 4.79 -6.42
C PHE A 7 2.13 4.85 -6.17
N GLY A 8 1.71 5.19 -4.96
CA GLY A 8 0.30 5.29 -4.61
C GLY A 8 -0.50 4.03 -4.98
N TYR A 9 -1.63 4.20 -5.65
CA TYR A 9 -2.39 3.11 -6.26
C TYR A 9 -2.08 2.93 -7.76
N GLY A 10 -1.15 3.71 -8.30
CA GLY A 10 -0.80 3.76 -9.72
C GLY A 10 -1.59 4.82 -10.49
N LEU A 11 -2.87 5.00 -10.17
CA LEU A 11 -3.77 5.93 -10.87
C LEU A 11 -3.26 7.38 -10.83
N GLU A 12 -2.60 7.76 -9.75
CA GLU A 12 -2.02 9.09 -9.56
C GLU A 12 -0.94 9.43 -10.59
N PHE A 13 -0.39 8.42 -11.25
CA PHE A 13 0.68 8.55 -12.25
C PHE A 13 0.23 8.25 -13.68
N ALA A 14 -1.05 7.91 -13.90
CA ALA A 14 -1.56 7.51 -15.21
C ALA A 14 -1.44 8.60 -16.29
N ASP A 15 -1.43 9.88 -15.89
CA ASP A 15 -1.25 11.00 -16.80
C ASP A 15 0.23 11.19 -17.23
N PHE A 16 1.18 10.57 -16.53
CA PHE A 16 2.61 10.74 -16.78
C PHE A 16 3.25 9.52 -17.41
N VAL A 17 2.72 8.33 -17.14
CA VAL A 17 3.27 7.06 -17.62
C VAL A 17 2.14 6.10 -18.00
N ASN A 18 2.36 5.32 -19.06
CA ASN A 18 1.46 4.22 -19.35
C ASN A 18 1.70 3.09 -18.34
N LEU A 19 0.72 2.84 -17.48
CA LEU A 19 0.83 1.85 -16.41
C LEU A 19 1.05 0.42 -16.94
N GLU A 20 0.59 0.12 -18.15
CA GLU A 20 0.75 -1.19 -18.79
C GLU A 20 2.19 -1.47 -19.23
N ASP A 21 3.04 -0.44 -19.35
CA ASP A 21 4.46 -0.61 -19.65
C ASP A 21 5.28 -1.00 -18.40
N ILE A 22 4.65 -0.95 -17.21
CA ILE A 22 5.26 -1.34 -15.95
C ILE A 22 4.88 -2.79 -15.67
N GLY A 23 5.85 -3.71 -15.59
CA GLY A 23 5.60 -5.15 -15.40
C GLY A 23 4.99 -5.54 -14.04
N GLY A 24 4.89 -4.61 -13.09
CA GLY A 24 4.18 -4.78 -11.80
C GLY A 24 4.21 -3.52 -10.97
N ILE A 25 3.09 -3.24 -10.30
CA ILE A 25 2.91 -2.09 -9.42
C ILE A 25 2.60 -2.59 -8.01
N ILE A 26 3.44 -2.21 -7.05
CA ILE A 26 3.14 -2.42 -5.64
C ILE A 26 2.33 -1.23 -5.17
N VAL A 27 1.04 -1.46 -4.91
CA VAL A 27 0.13 -0.41 -4.51
C VAL A 27 0.33 -0.02 -3.05
N LYS A 28 -0.21 1.12 -2.69
CA LYS A 28 -0.15 1.71 -1.35
C LYS A 28 -0.43 0.71 -0.25
N GLY A 29 0.35 0.78 0.83
CA GLY A 29 0.16 -0.04 2.03
C GLY A 29 -1.28 0.03 2.55
N THR A 30 -1.91 -1.15 2.66
CA THR A 30 -3.31 -1.34 3.03
C THR A 30 -3.38 -2.07 4.36
N THR A 31 -4.18 -1.57 5.29
CA THR A 31 -4.44 -2.18 6.60
C THR A 31 -5.88 -2.66 6.71
N LEU A 32 -6.17 -3.55 7.65
CA LEU A 32 -7.54 -4.06 7.87
C LEU A 32 -8.52 -2.91 8.11
N LYS A 33 -8.17 -1.99 8.99
CA LYS A 33 -8.96 -0.78 9.31
C LYS A 33 -8.29 0.48 8.76
N PRO A 34 -9.03 1.57 8.52
CA PRO A 34 -8.44 2.86 8.15
C PRO A 34 -7.39 3.33 9.16
N ARG A 35 -6.35 4.00 8.65
CA ARG A 35 -5.31 4.67 9.47
C ARG A 35 -5.12 6.10 9.00
N GLU A 36 -5.21 7.04 9.93
CA GLU A 36 -4.96 8.47 9.66
C GLU A 36 -3.47 8.80 9.47
N GLY A 37 -2.59 7.89 9.90
CA GLY A 37 -1.16 8.13 9.94
C GLY A 37 -0.73 9.00 11.13
N ASN A 38 0.51 9.46 11.08
CA ASN A 38 1.07 10.32 12.13
C ASN A 38 0.61 11.78 11.95
N PRO A 39 0.56 12.59 13.03
CA PRO A 39 0.25 14.01 12.94
C PRO A 39 1.31 14.78 12.14
N TYR A 40 0.95 15.96 11.65
CA TYR A 40 1.88 16.89 11.01
C TYR A 40 2.73 17.64 12.05
N PRO A 41 4.00 18.03 11.66
CA PRO A 41 4.69 17.80 10.40
C PRO A 41 5.21 16.35 10.29
N ARG A 42 5.08 15.73 9.12
CA ARG A 42 5.46 14.32 8.91
C ARG A 42 6.31 14.09 7.66
N MET A 43 6.70 15.16 6.98
CA MET A 43 7.63 15.16 5.87
C MET A 43 8.56 16.36 6.00
N ALA A 44 9.85 16.19 5.65
CA ALA A 44 10.85 17.23 5.63
C ALA A 44 11.83 17.02 4.48
N GLU A 45 12.09 18.08 3.72
CA GLU A 45 13.11 18.07 2.68
C GLU A 45 14.51 18.10 3.27
N THR A 46 15.44 17.47 2.60
CA THR A 46 16.87 17.53 2.88
C THR A 46 17.62 17.90 1.59
N PRO A 47 18.89 18.34 1.65
CA PRO A 47 19.65 18.71 0.45
C PRO A 47 19.73 17.61 -0.64
N GLN A 48 19.53 16.36 -0.28
CA GLN A 48 19.68 15.21 -1.18
C GLN A 48 18.46 14.27 -1.19
N GLY A 49 17.32 14.68 -0.63
CA GLY A 49 16.14 13.82 -0.59
C GLY A 49 15.06 14.31 0.36
N MET A 50 14.31 13.38 0.92
CA MET A 50 13.18 13.65 1.79
C MET A 50 13.12 12.65 2.94
N LEU A 51 12.92 13.15 4.15
CA LEU A 51 12.57 12.34 5.32
C LEU A 51 11.07 12.30 5.49
N ASN A 52 10.52 11.16 5.88
CA ASN A 52 9.10 11.04 6.19
C ASN A 52 8.85 10.13 7.39
N CYS A 53 7.72 10.40 8.06
CA CYS A 53 7.13 9.55 9.08
C CYS A 53 5.61 9.49 8.90
N VAL A 54 5.13 9.20 7.70
CA VAL A 54 3.69 9.23 7.36
C VAL A 54 2.85 8.27 8.20
N GLY A 55 3.38 7.10 8.58
CA GLY A 55 2.69 6.18 9.49
C GLY A 55 1.59 5.35 8.84
N LEU A 56 1.77 4.89 7.61
CA LEU A 56 0.85 4.01 6.87
C LEU A 56 -0.57 4.60 6.70
N GLN A 57 -0.68 5.90 6.43
CA GLN A 57 -1.99 6.50 6.15
C GLN A 57 -2.69 5.79 4.98
N ASN A 58 -3.86 5.23 5.24
CA ASN A 58 -4.69 4.57 4.23
C ASN A 58 -6.15 4.44 4.71
N LYS A 59 -7.06 4.16 3.80
CA LYS A 59 -8.50 4.05 4.09
C LYS A 59 -8.98 2.63 4.41
N GLY A 60 -8.06 1.68 4.58
CA GLY A 60 -8.36 0.29 4.92
C GLY A 60 -8.74 -0.59 3.72
N VAL A 61 -8.79 -1.90 3.97
CA VAL A 61 -9.01 -2.92 2.93
C VAL A 61 -10.39 -2.81 2.29
N ASP A 62 -11.43 -2.48 3.04
CA ASP A 62 -12.79 -2.34 2.49
C ASP A 62 -12.86 -1.22 1.46
N TYR A 63 -12.20 -0.10 1.73
CA TYR A 63 -12.09 0.98 0.76
C TYR A 63 -11.27 0.57 -0.47
N PHE A 64 -10.19 -0.16 -0.26
CA PHE A 64 -9.40 -0.69 -1.37
C PHE A 64 -10.26 -1.59 -2.27
N CYS A 65 -10.93 -2.58 -1.71
CA CYS A 65 -11.77 -3.52 -2.47
C CYS A 65 -12.94 -2.83 -3.17
N GLY A 66 -13.62 -1.90 -2.49
CA GLY A 66 -14.84 -1.28 -3.00
C GLY A 66 -14.62 -0.08 -3.92
N HIS A 67 -13.49 0.64 -3.78
CA HIS A 67 -13.29 1.91 -4.50
C HIS A 67 -12.04 1.91 -5.38
N ILE A 68 -10.94 1.33 -4.92
CA ILE A 68 -9.67 1.35 -5.68
C ILE A 68 -9.62 0.21 -6.68
N TYR A 69 -9.85 -1.01 -6.22
CA TYR A 69 -9.77 -2.20 -7.06
C TYR A 69 -10.62 -2.12 -8.34
N PRO A 70 -11.88 -1.64 -8.33
CA PRO A 70 -12.66 -1.49 -9.56
C PRO A 70 -12.02 -0.60 -10.62
N GLN A 71 -11.17 0.35 -10.21
CA GLN A 71 -10.50 1.28 -11.11
C GLN A 71 -9.20 0.73 -11.68
N ILE A 72 -8.54 -0.19 -10.97
CA ILE A 72 -7.22 -0.72 -11.37
C ILE A 72 -7.29 -2.13 -11.96
N LYS A 73 -8.38 -2.88 -11.76
CA LYS A 73 -8.50 -4.28 -12.13
C LYS A 73 -8.32 -4.56 -13.63
N ASP A 74 -8.66 -3.60 -14.49
CA ASP A 74 -8.61 -3.76 -15.94
C ASP A 74 -7.28 -3.28 -16.56
N ILE A 75 -6.39 -2.69 -15.77
CA ILE A 75 -5.04 -2.32 -16.19
C ILE A 75 -4.22 -3.60 -16.37
N ARG A 76 -3.61 -3.77 -17.54
CA ARG A 76 -2.85 -4.98 -17.90
C ARG A 76 -1.44 -4.95 -17.33
N THR A 77 -1.33 -4.90 -16.02
CA THR A 77 -0.08 -5.08 -15.27
C THR A 77 -0.35 -5.86 -13.99
N ASN A 78 0.70 -6.36 -13.34
CA ASN A 78 0.55 -7.08 -12.07
C ASN A 78 0.36 -6.08 -10.92
N MET A 79 -0.86 -5.99 -10.38
CA MET A 79 -1.13 -5.19 -9.18
C MET A 79 -0.86 -6.04 -7.95
N ILE A 80 0.15 -5.67 -7.16
CA ILE A 80 0.55 -6.37 -5.93
C ILE A 80 0.13 -5.49 -4.75
N VAL A 81 -0.64 -6.04 -3.81
CA VAL A 81 -1.12 -5.26 -2.66
C VAL A 81 -0.14 -5.39 -1.50
N ASN A 82 0.40 -4.24 -1.07
CA ASN A 82 1.19 -4.17 0.16
C ASN A 82 0.23 -4.21 1.35
N VAL A 83 0.37 -5.25 2.20
CA VAL A 83 -0.49 -5.49 3.36
C VAL A 83 0.29 -5.25 4.64
N SER A 84 -0.29 -4.48 5.55
CA SER A 84 0.27 -4.21 6.87
C SER A 84 -0.78 -4.43 7.96
N GLY A 85 -0.37 -4.97 9.09
CA GLY A 85 -1.20 -5.23 10.26
C GLY A 85 -0.50 -4.85 11.56
N SER A 86 -1.24 -4.88 12.66
CA SER A 86 -0.72 -4.68 14.02
C SER A 86 -0.52 -6.01 14.75
N CYS A 87 -1.12 -7.08 14.27
CA CYS A 87 -0.98 -8.46 14.74
C CYS A 87 -1.17 -9.44 13.59
N CYS A 88 -0.88 -10.71 13.78
CA CYS A 88 -1.00 -11.74 12.74
C CYS A 88 -2.41 -11.85 12.18
N GLU A 89 -3.43 -11.69 13.02
CA GLU A 89 -4.84 -11.74 12.66
C GLU A 89 -5.20 -10.63 11.67
N ASP A 90 -4.69 -9.40 11.86
CA ASP A 90 -4.90 -8.28 10.94
C ASP A 90 -4.35 -8.60 9.55
N TYR A 91 -3.13 -9.18 9.46
CA TYR A 91 -2.54 -9.60 8.19
C TYR A 91 -3.37 -10.68 7.51
N ALA A 92 -3.77 -11.70 8.26
CA ALA A 92 -4.51 -12.84 7.74
C ALA A 92 -5.89 -12.40 7.19
N GLU A 93 -6.63 -11.60 7.94
CA GLU A 93 -7.95 -11.12 7.52
C GLU A 93 -7.86 -10.14 6.35
N CYS A 94 -6.89 -9.23 6.37
CA CYS A 94 -6.67 -8.31 5.25
C CYS A 94 -6.31 -9.08 3.97
N ALA A 95 -5.40 -10.07 4.08
CA ALA A 95 -5.01 -10.91 2.96
C ALA A 95 -6.18 -11.75 2.44
N ALA A 96 -7.02 -12.30 3.31
CA ALA A 96 -8.19 -13.08 2.92
C ALA A 96 -9.17 -12.25 2.06
N ARG A 97 -9.45 -11.00 2.44
CA ARG A 97 -10.32 -10.10 1.66
C ARG A 97 -9.73 -9.74 0.30
N ILE A 98 -8.41 -9.56 0.23
CA ILE A 98 -7.72 -9.29 -1.03
C ILE A 98 -7.71 -10.54 -1.93
N ASN A 99 -7.60 -11.72 -1.34
CA ASN A 99 -7.61 -13.00 -2.08
C ASN A 99 -8.94 -13.30 -2.80
N GLU A 100 -10.02 -12.63 -2.43
CA GLU A 100 -11.30 -12.70 -3.15
C GLU A 100 -11.29 -11.90 -4.47
N LEU A 101 -10.25 -11.11 -4.72
CA LEU A 101 -10.11 -10.26 -5.90
C LEU A 101 -9.37 -11.03 -7.02
N GLU A 102 -10.07 -11.27 -8.14
CA GLU A 102 -9.58 -12.16 -9.22
C GLU A 102 -8.24 -11.75 -9.85
N ARG A 103 -7.92 -10.46 -9.91
CA ARG A 103 -6.79 -9.93 -10.67
C ARG A 103 -5.65 -9.38 -9.80
N ILE A 104 -5.58 -9.80 -8.56
CA ILE A 104 -4.46 -9.51 -7.67
C ILE A 104 -3.59 -10.77 -7.57
N PRO A 105 -2.46 -10.85 -8.28
CA PRO A 105 -1.66 -12.06 -8.37
C PRO A 105 -0.85 -12.34 -7.10
N ALA A 106 -0.60 -11.31 -6.28
CA ALA A 106 0.22 -11.44 -5.09
C ALA A 106 -0.07 -10.34 -4.06
N ILE A 107 0.33 -10.60 -2.83
CA ILE A 107 0.44 -9.62 -1.76
C ILE A 107 1.90 -9.49 -1.31
N GLU A 108 2.27 -8.30 -0.84
CA GLU A 108 3.53 -8.04 -0.16
C GLU A 108 3.26 -7.81 1.32
N LEU A 109 3.79 -8.65 2.20
CA LEU A 109 3.66 -8.45 3.65
C LEU A 109 4.63 -7.38 4.13
N ASN A 110 4.11 -6.29 4.65
CA ASN A 110 4.91 -5.18 5.17
C ASN A 110 5.24 -5.42 6.64
N ILE A 111 6.34 -6.07 6.89
CA ILE A 111 6.86 -6.38 8.23
C ILE A 111 8.03 -5.46 8.64
N SER A 112 8.39 -4.46 7.82
CA SER A 112 9.61 -3.66 7.99
C SER A 112 9.37 -2.17 8.22
N CYS A 113 8.13 -1.68 8.28
CA CYS A 113 7.85 -0.25 8.39
C CYS A 113 8.29 0.30 9.76
N PRO A 114 9.26 1.26 9.82
CA PRO A 114 9.70 1.85 11.08
C PRO A 114 8.78 2.97 11.59
N ASN A 115 7.85 3.44 10.75
CA ASN A 115 7.01 4.63 11.01
C ASN A 115 5.73 4.33 11.79
N VAL A 116 5.62 3.16 12.39
CA VAL A 116 4.46 2.72 13.18
C VAL A 116 4.87 2.23 14.55
N LYS A 117 4.04 2.52 15.57
CA LYS A 117 4.29 2.08 16.95
C LYS A 117 3.96 0.60 17.18
N GLN A 118 3.06 0.04 16.37
CA GLN A 118 2.65 -1.37 16.41
C GLN A 118 2.55 -1.89 14.98
N GLY A 119 2.98 -3.12 14.76
CA GLY A 119 3.14 -3.71 13.42
C GLY A 119 4.46 -3.33 12.76
N GLY A 120 4.70 -3.74 11.54
CA GLY A 120 5.96 -3.53 10.85
C GLY A 120 7.15 -4.14 11.61
N MET A 121 8.21 -3.37 11.82
CA MET A 121 9.40 -3.83 12.57
C MET A 121 9.11 -4.25 14.01
N ALA A 122 8.07 -3.74 14.65
CA ALA A 122 7.70 -4.13 16.00
C ALA A 122 7.01 -5.51 16.07
N SER A 123 6.65 -6.09 14.92
CA SER A 123 6.04 -7.42 14.79
C SER A 123 7.03 -8.48 14.30
N ALA A 124 8.25 -8.07 13.95
CA ALA A 124 9.34 -8.96 13.57
C ALA A 124 10.19 -9.28 14.81
#